data_0a2ca114a85c58e371ade361da239cea
#
_entry.id   0a2ca114a85c58e371ade361da239cea
#
_cell.length_a   1.000
_cell.length_b   1.000
_cell.length_c   1.000
_cell.angle_alpha   90.00
_cell.angle_beta   90.00
_cell.angle_gamma   90.00
#
_symmetry.space_group_name_H-M   'P 1'
#
loop_
_entity.id
_entity.type
_entity.pdbx_description
1 polymer ?
#
loop_
_entity_poly.entity_id
_entity_poly.type
_entity_poly.pdbx_seq_one_letter_code
_entity_poly.pdbx_strand_id
1 'polypeptide(L)'
;MTGRENVKFVSRLFSKKDELYDKINFVEQFSELGKYFDMPIKTYSSGMKSRLGFGLSMAFKFDYYLVDEVTSVGDEKFKKKCDVLFNSRHKESNFLMVSHSMAVLQKYCDAALFIGRHNNINYYDSVAEAINKYKENEGL
;
A
#
# COMPACT_ATOMS: atom_id res chain seq x y z
N MET A 1 -3.94 14.02 17.48
CA MET A 1 -4.92 12.99 17.03
C MET A 1 -4.42 11.61 17.41
N THR A 2 -5.30 10.77 17.91
CA THR A 2 -5.07 9.33 18.14
C THR A 2 -5.24 8.53 16.84
N GLY A 3 -4.86 7.25 16.84
CA GLY A 3 -5.13 6.38 15.70
C GLY A 3 -6.62 6.32 15.34
N ARG A 4 -7.48 6.13 16.36
CA ARG A 4 -8.94 6.12 16.19
C ARG A 4 -9.48 7.43 15.62
N GLU A 5 -9.02 8.57 16.09
CA GLU A 5 -9.42 9.87 15.57
C GLU A 5 -8.98 10.07 14.12
N ASN A 6 -7.81 9.54 13.75
CA ASN A 6 -7.33 9.58 12.37
C ASN A 6 -8.25 8.80 11.44
N VAL A 7 -8.64 7.57 11.82
CA VAL A 7 -9.61 6.77 11.06
C VAL A 7 -10.94 7.50 10.94
N LYS A 8 -11.46 8.08 12.03
CA LYS A 8 -12.69 8.88 12.00
C LYS A 8 -12.60 10.06 11.04
N PHE A 9 -11.47 10.75 11.03
CA PHE A 9 -11.25 11.90 10.15
C PHE A 9 -11.25 11.47 8.68
N VAL A 10 -10.48 10.45 8.32
CA VAL A 10 -10.40 9.95 6.94
C VAL A 10 -11.73 9.35 6.48
N SER A 11 -12.44 8.63 7.35
CA SER A 11 -13.76 8.06 7.02
C SER A 11 -14.79 9.13 6.65
N ARG A 12 -14.72 10.30 7.24
CA ARG A 12 -15.61 11.42 6.87
C ARG A 12 -15.38 11.94 5.45
N LEU A 13 -14.20 11.70 4.88
CA LEU A 13 -13.87 12.14 3.53
C LEU A 13 -14.24 11.09 2.48
N PHE A 14 -14.17 9.78 2.82
CA PHE A 14 -14.21 8.70 1.83
C PHE A 14 -15.30 7.66 2.06
N SER A 15 -16.10 7.75 3.14
CA SER A 15 -17.16 6.79 3.40
C SER A 15 -18.46 7.45 3.87
N LYS A 16 -19.55 6.67 3.79
CA LYS A 16 -20.85 7.07 4.35
C LYS A 16 -20.81 7.00 5.87
N LYS A 17 -21.71 7.74 6.55
CA LYS A 17 -21.74 7.81 8.02
C LYS A 17 -22.02 6.45 8.70
N ASP A 18 -22.80 5.61 8.06
CA ASP A 18 -23.16 4.26 8.53
C ASP A 18 -21.99 3.27 8.49
N GLU A 19 -21.00 3.51 7.62
CA GLU A 19 -19.80 2.67 7.51
C GLU A 19 -18.70 3.01 8.54
N LEU A 20 -18.82 4.14 9.24
CA LEU A 20 -17.76 4.65 10.11
C LEU A 20 -17.29 3.64 11.16
N TYR A 21 -18.23 2.95 11.79
CA TYR A 21 -17.92 1.97 12.84
C TYR A 21 -17.13 0.78 12.28
N ASP A 22 -17.53 0.28 11.12
CA ASP A 22 -16.85 -0.84 10.44
C ASP A 22 -15.43 -0.48 10.02
N LYS A 23 -15.21 0.75 9.53
CA LYS A 23 -13.87 1.24 9.18
C LYS A 23 -12.96 1.33 10.40
N ILE A 24 -13.47 1.85 11.51
CA ILE A 24 -12.72 1.93 12.78
C ILE A 24 -12.34 0.53 13.26
N ASN A 25 -13.31 -0.39 13.33
CA ASN A 25 -13.08 -1.77 13.77
C ASN A 25 -12.07 -2.48 12.87
N PHE A 26 -12.21 -2.34 11.54
CA PHE A 26 -11.28 -2.93 10.59
C PHE A 26 -9.85 -2.46 10.86
N VAL A 27 -9.61 -1.15 10.93
CA VAL A 27 -8.26 -0.61 11.10
C VAL A 27 -7.70 -0.97 12.47
N GLU A 28 -8.49 -0.93 13.53
CA GLU A 28 -8.08 -1.31 14.88
C GLU A 28 -7.62 -2.76 14.94
N GLN A 29 -8.42 -3.69 14.42
CA GLN A 29 -8.08 -5.12 14.38
C GLN A 29 -6.91 -5.42 13.43
N PHE A 30 -6.88 -4.75 12.28
CA PHE A 30 -5.84 -4.97 11.28
C PHE A 30 -4.47 -4.49 11.77
N SER A 31 -4.39 -3.27 12.31
CA SER A 31 -3.13 -2.66 12.73
C SER A 31 -2.49 -3.32 13.96
N GLU A 32 -3.26 -4.05 14.76
CA GLU A 32 -2.81 -4.75 15.98
C GLU A 32 -2.10 -3.81 16.97
N LEU A 33 -2.54 -2.56 17.04
CA LEU A 33 -1.95 -1.55 17.93
C LEU A 33 -2.43 -1.67 19.38
N GLY A 34 -3.53 -2.41 19.63
CA GLY A 34 -4.10 -2.57 20.96
C GLY A 34 -4.38 -1.22 21.62
N LYS A 35 -3.96 -1.07 22.89
CA LYS A 35 -4.15 0.18 23.65
C LYS A 35 -3.55 1.44 22.99
N TYR A 36 -2.55 1.28 22.13
CA TYR A 36 -1.94 2.41 21.44
C TYR A 36 -2.86 3.03 20.40
N PHE A 37 -3.88 2.31 19.92
CA PHE A 37 -4.83 2.86 18.94
C PHE A 37 -5.54 4.13 19.44
N ASP A 38 -5.73 4.24 20.75
CA ASP A 38 -6.33 5.40 21.41
C ASP A 38 -5.29 6.39 21.98
N MET A 39 -3.99 6.18 21.71
CA MET A 39 -2.92 7.09 22.08
C MET A 39 -2.56 8.03 20.92
N PRO A 40 -1.95 9.20 21.21
CA PRO A 40 -1.54 10.15 20.18
C PRO A 40 -0.54 9.55 19.18
N ILE A 41 -0.79 9.69 17.87
CA ILE A 41 0.08 9.17 16.79
C ILE A 41 1.52 9.69 16.89
N LYS A 42 1.73 10.87 17.48
CA LYS A 42 3.09 11.41 17.72
C LYS A 42 3.97 10.50 18.61
N THR A 43 3.35 9.64 19.41
CA THR A 43 4.05 8.69 20.29
C THR A 43 4.31 7.34 19.64
N TYR A 44 3.86 7.13 18.40
CA TYR A 44 4.02 5.87 17.68
C TYR A 44 5.44 5.69 17.16
N SER A 45 5.93 4.45 17.22
CA SER A 45 7.12 4.05 16.47
C SER A 45 6.86 4.11 14.95
N SER A 46 7.92 4.06 14.15
CA SER A 46 7.79 3.98 12.69
C SER A 46 6.94 2.78 12.25
N GLY A 47 7.17 1.60 12.84
CA GLY A 47 6.38 0.40 12.57
C GLY A 47 4.91 0.55 12.94
N MET A 48 4.58 1.19 14.05
CA MET A 48 3.19 1.47 14.45
C MET A 48 2.50 2.43 13.46
N LYS A 49 3.21 3.46 13.03
CA LYS A 49 2.70 4.40 12.00
C LYS A 49 2.44 3.69 10.68
N SER A 50 3.36 2.83 10.24
CA SER A 50 3.20 2.06 9.01
C SER A 50 2.03 1.07 9.10
N ARG A 51 1.85 0.38 10.24
CA ARG A 51 0.70 -0.52 10.49
C ARG A 51 -0.63 0.24 10.41
N LEU A 52 -0.73 1.41 11.07
CA LEU A 52 -1.91 2.25 11.02
C LEU A 52 -2.17 2.75 9.60
N GLY A 53 -1.13 3.28 8.92
CA GLY A 53 -1.23 3.83 7.56
C GLY A 53 -1.68 2.79 6.55
N PHE A 54 -1.08 1.59 6.57
CA PHE A 54 -1.49 0.50 5.69
C PHE A 54 -2.93 0.05 5.97
N GLY A 55 -3.30 -0.17 7.23
CA GLY A 55 -4.67 -0.52 7.60
C GLY A 55 -5.68 0.55 7.16
N LEU A 56 -5.31 1.82 7.31
CA LEU A 56 -6.16 2.94 6.90
C LEU A 56 -6.33 2.99 5.38
N SER A 57 -5.25 2.87 4.60
CA SER A 57 -5.34 2.88 3.13
C SER A 57 -6.18 1.72 2.58
N MET A 58 -6.12 0.54 3.22
CA MET A 58 -6.88 -0.65 2.82
C MET A 58 -8.31 -0.68 3.37
N ALA A 59 -8.66 0.16 4.34
CA ALA A 59 -10.02 0.23 4.89
C ALA A 59 -11.04 0.78 3.89
N PHE A 60 -10.60 1.57 2.93
CA PHE A 60 -11.44 2.16 1.89
C PHE A 60 -11.24 1.43 0.57
N LYS A 61 -12.27 1.48 -0.28
CA LYS A 61 -12.24 0.90 -1.62
C LYS A 61 -12.08 2.04 -2.62
N PHE A 62 -11.00 2.00 -3.38
CA PHE A 62 -10.70 2.96 -4.43
C PHE A 62 -10.61 2.24 -5.78
N ASP A 63 -10.93 2.94 -6.87
CA ASP A 63 -10.77 2.43 -8.23
C ASP A 63 -9.29 2.28 -8.60
N TYR A 64 -8.43 3.16 -8.02
CA TYR A 64 -6.99 3.20 -8.25
C TYR A 64 -6.22 3.37 -6.94
N TYR A 65 -5.15 2.59 -6.78
CA TYR A 65 -4.17 2.73 -5.71
C TYR A 65 -2.83 3.13 -6.29
N LEU A 66 -2.25 4.19 -5.72
CA LEU A 66 -0.86 4.57 -6.00
C LEU A 66 0.02 3.98 -4.90
N VAL A 67 0.96 3.12 -5.30
CA VAL A 67 1.85 2.41 -4.39
C VAL A 67 3.28 2.84 -4.67
N ASP A 68 3.80 3.68 -3.80
CA ASP A 68 5.20 4.12 -3.84
C ASP A 68 5.99 3.34 -2.80
N GLU A 69 6.84 2.45 -3.26
CA GLU A 69 7.57 1.46 -2.49
C GLU A 69 6.69 0.70 -1.47
N VAL A 70 6.44 -0.57 -1.73
CA VAL A 70 5.85 -1.47 -0.72
C VAL A 70 6.88 -1.63 0.38
N THR A 71 6.96 -0.64 1.26
CA THR A 71 7.83 -0.69 2.43
C THR A 71 7.40 -1.88 3.28
N SER A 72 8.37 -2.68 3.65
CA SER A 72 8.18 -3.84 4.52
C SER A 72 7.56 -3.41 5.84
N VAL A 73 6.25 -3.49 5.95
CA VAL A 73 5.50 -3.03 7.12
C VAL A 73 5.51 -4.13 8.18
N GLY A 74 6.17 -3.86 9.31
CA GLY A 74 6.10 -4.74 10.48
C GLY A 74 6.96 -6.01 10.39
N ASP A 75 6.63 -6.98 11.24
CA ASP A 75 7.27 -8.30 11.28
C ASP A 75 6.73 -9.23 10.18
N GLU A 76 7.33 -10.42 10.04
CA GLU A 76 6.96 -11.42 9.03
C GLU A 76 5.46 -11.82 9.08
N LYS A 77 4.89 -11.89 10.28
CA LYS A 77 3.47 -12.24 10.45
C LYS A 77 2.58 -11.12 9.90
N PHE A 78 2.93 -9.88 10.19
CA PHE A 78 2.18 -8.72 9.71
C PHE A 78 2.34 -8.53 8.20
N LYS A 79 3.53 -8.78 7.65
CA LYS A 79 3.76 -8.79 6.19
C LYS A 79 2.83 -9.76 5.46
N LYS A 80 2.73 -11.00 5.94
CA LYS A 80 1.79 -11.99 5.36
C LYS A 80 0.35 -11.50 5.40
N LYS A 81 -0.06 -10.86 6.49
CA LYS A 81 -1.40 -10.26 6.63
C LYS A 81 -1.63 -9.13 5.62
N CYS A 82 -0.62 -8.27 5.42
CA CYS A 82 -0.65 -7.24 4.39
C CYS A 82 -0.75 -7.83 2.98
N ASP A 83 0.04 -8.86 2.67
CA ASP A 83 0.03 -9.54 1.38
C ASP A 83 -1.35 -10.13 1.05
N VAL A 84 -1.99 -10.79 2.01
CA VAL A 84 -3.34 -11.36 1.82
C VAL A 84 -4.35 -10.26 1.49
N LEU A 85 -4.33 -9.16 2.24
CA LEU A 85 -5.25 -8.05 2.03
C LEU A 85 -4.97 -7.32 0.71
N PHE A 86 -3.70 -7.11 0.39
CA PHE A 86 -3.28 -6.48 -0.87
C PHE A 86 -3.72 -7.31 -2.08
N ASN A 87 -3.48 -8.63 -2.06
CA ASN A 87 -3.93 -9.55 -3.12
C ASN A 87 -5.46 -9.55 -3.30
N SER A 88 -6.22 -9.41 -2.22
CA SER A 88 -7.67 -9.27 -2.31
C SER A 88 -8.07 -7.98 -3.03
N ARG A 89 -7.43 -6.85 -2.69
CA ARG A 89 -7.69 -5.55 -3.33
C ARG A 89 -7.26 -5.51 -4.79
N HIS A 90 -6.11 -6.13 -5.10
CA HIS A 90 -5.57 -6.21 -6.46
C HIS A 90 -6.54 -6.84 -7.46
N LYS A 91 -7.42 -7.73 -7.03
CA LYS A 91 -8.44 -8.35 -7.89
C LYS A 91 -9.62 -7.42 -8.24
N GLU A 92 -9.82 -6.36 -7.45
CA GLU A 92 -11.00 -5.51 -7.52
C GLU A 92 -10.70 -4.06 -7.92
N SER A 93 -9.43 -3.69 -7.98
CA SER A 93 -8.97 -2.31 -8.18
C SER A 93 -7.72 -2.28 -9.06
N ASN A 94 -7.44 -1.13 -9.64
CA ASN A 94 -6.22 -0.90 -10.42
C ASN A 94 -5.08 -0.40 -9.54
N PHE A 95 -3.86 -0.79 -9.87
CA PHE A 95 -2.67 -0.38 -9.13
C PHE A 95 -1.65 0.27 -10.05
N LEU A 96 -1.17 1.45 -9.65
CA LEU A 96 0.03 2.05 -10.21
C LEU A 96 1.13 1.94 -9.16
N MET A 97 2.14 1.13 -9.45
CA MET A 97 3.18 0.77 -8.49
C MET A 97 4.55 1.29 -8.94
N VAL A 98 5.26 1.90 -8.01
CA VAL A 98 6.69 2.23 -8.16
C VAL A 98 7.46 1.41 -7.14
N SER A 99 8.47 0.65 -7.60
CA SER A 99 9.27 -0.18 -6.70
C SER A 99 10.67 -0.43 -7.28
N HIS A 100 11.66 -0.50 -6.40
CA HIS A 100 13.00 -0.98 -6.73
C HIS A 100 13.10 -2.51 -6.73
N SER A 101 12.08 -3.22 -6.22
CA SER A 101 12.03 -4.68 -6.20
C SER A 101 11.39 -5.24 -7.46
N MET A 102 12.22 -5.77 -8.37
CA MET A 102 11.76 -6.42 -9.60
C MET A 102 10.81 -7.59 -9.31
N ALA A 103 11.05 -8.33 -8.22
CA ALA A 103 10.20 -9.45 -7.81
C ALA A 103 8.78 -8.98 -7.41
N VAL A 104 8.67 -7.81 -6.77
CA VAL A 104 7.38 -7.21 -6.40
C VAL A 104 6.64 -6.75 -7.65
N LEU A 105 7.33 -6.10 -8.60
CA LEU A 105 6.72 -5.68 -9.85
C LEU A 105 6.23 -6.88 -10.67
N GLN A 106 7.03 -7.94 -10.80
CA GLN A 106 6.62 -9.17 -11.49
C GLN A 106 5.43 -9.88 -10.83
N LYS A 107 5.30 -9.76 -9.51
CA LYS A 107 4.21 -10.41 -8.76
C LYS A 107 2.88 -9.68 -8.90
N TYR A 108 2.90 -8.35 -9.03
CA TYR A 108 1.70 -7.54 -8.88
C TYR A 108 1.33 -6.70 -10.11
N CYS A 109 2.19 -6.61 -11.11
CA CYS A 109 1.94 -5.78 -12.29
C CYS A 109 1.85 -6.63 -13.55
N ASP A 110 0.92 -6.27 -14.42
CA ASP A 110 0.73 -6.93 -15.73
C ASP A 110 1.54 -6.23 -16.81
N ALA A 111 1.68 -4.91 -16.73
CA ALA A 111 2.39 -4.05 -17.66
C ALA A 111 3.34 -3.11 -16.93
N ALA A 112 4.26 -2.48 -17.65
CA ALA A 112 5.20 -1.55 -17.06
C ALA A 112 5.48 -0.33 -17.94
N LEU A 113 5.73 0.80 -17.27
CA LEU A 113 6.33 1.98 -17.86
C LEU A 113 7.80 2.06 -17.42
N PHE A 114 8.71 2.02 -18.37
CA PHE A 114 10.11 2.29 -18.12
C PHE A 114 10.41 3.75 -18.43
N ILE A 115 10.90 4.48 -17.43
CA ILE A 115 11.30 5.87 -17.56
C ILE A 115 12.83 5.89 -17.61
N GLY A 116 13.37 6.01 -18.82
CA GLY A 116 14.81 6.06 -19.09
C GLY A 116 15.41 7.46 -18.99
N ARG A 117 16.71 7.56 -19.27
CA ARG A 117 17.40 8.85 -19.32
C ARG A 117 16.81 9.74 -20.40
N HIS A 118 16.88 11.05 -20.22
CA HIS A 118 16.35 12.07 -21.15
C HIS A 118 14.83 12.02 -21.35
N ASN A 119 14.09 11.62 -20.32
CA ASN A 119 12.60 11.52 -20.35
C ASN A 119 12.08 10.57 -21.43
N ASN A 120 12.85 9.59 -21.85
CA ASN A 120 12.37 8.56 -22.74
C ASN A 120 11.47 7.59 -21.98
N ILE A 121 10.19 7.57 -22.32
CA ILE A 121 9.18 6.73 -21.68
C ILE A 121 8.79 5.61 -22.64
N ASN A 122 8.95 4.37 -22.22
CA ASN A 122 8.56 3.20 -23.00
C ASN A 122 7.53 2.38 -22.23
N TYR A 123 6.48 2.02 -22.92
CA TYR A 123 5.45 1.12 -22.39
C TYR A 123 5.73 -0.32 -22.83
N TYR A 124 5.52 -1.26 -21.94
CA TYR A 124 5.65 -2.70 -22.14
C TYR A 124 4.42 -3.41 -21.64
N ASP A 125 3.81 -4.26 -22.46
CA ASP A 125 2.72 -5.16 -22.07
C ASP A 125 3.20 -6.32 -21.18
N SER A 126 4.53 -6.45 -21.03
CA SER A 126 5.17 -7.47 -20.19
C SER A 126 6.14 -6.81 -19.23
N VAL A 127 5.91 -7.02 -17.93
CA VAL A 127 6.82 -6.57 -16.88
C VAL A 127 8.20 -7.23 -17.01
N ALA A 128 8.25 -8.51 -17.43
CA ALA A 128 9.52 -9.22 -17.63
C ALA A 128 10.37 -8.57 -18.72
N GLU A 129 9.75 -8.15 -19.82
CA GLU A 129 10.43 -7.44 -20.91
C GLU A 129 10.97 -6.08 -20.43
N ALA A 130 10.15 -5.30 -19.72
CA ALA A 130 10.57 -4.04 -19.14
C ALA A 130 11.76 -4.17 -18.20
N ILE A 131 11.77 -5.21 -17.34
CA ILE A 131 12.87 -5.51 -16.42
C ILE A 131 14.15 -5.84 -17.18
N ASN A 132 14.08 -6.63 -18.25
CA ASN A 132 15.25 -6.94 -19.06
C ASN A 132 15.83 -5.68 -19.69
N LYS A 133 14.97 -4.82 -20.24
CA LYS A 133 15.39 -3.51 -20.79
C LYS A 133 16.00 -2.59 -19.73
N TYR A 134 15.44 -2.56 -18.53
CA TYR A 134 16.01 -1.81 -17.41
C TYR A 134 17.42 -2.30 -17.08
N LYS A 135 17.62 -3.62 -16.96
CA LYS A 135 18.93 -4.22 -16.66
C LYS A 135 19.97 -3.91 -17.76
N GLU A 136 19.59 -4.05 -19.03
CA GLU A 136 20.46 -3.70 -20.16
C GLU A 136 20.92 -2.25 -20.10
N ASN A 137 20.04 -1.32 -19.76
CA ASN A 137 20.36 0.12 -19.69
C ASN A 137 21.21 0.50 -18.47
N GLU A 138 21.10 -0.24 -17.37
CA GLU A 138 21.88 -0.01 -16.14
C GLU A 138 23.19 -0.83 -16.12
N GLY A 139 23.41 -1.71 -17.09
CA GLY A 139 24.61 -2.56 -17.18
C GLY A 139 24.66 -3.66 -16.12
N LEU A 140 23.48 -4.16 -15.70
CA LEU A 140 23.30 -5.20 -14.69
C LEU A 140 23.06 -6.58 -15.31
#